data_a0ddf15f3d76321fdc89cc4a7b98ae6a
#
_entry.id   a0ddf15f3d76321fdc89cc4a7b98ae6a
#
_cell.length_a   1.000
_cell.length_b   1.000
_cell.length_c   1.000
_cell.angle_alpha   90.00
_cell.angle_beta   90.00
_cell.angle_gamma   90.00
#
_symmetry.space_group_name_H-M   'P 1'
#
loop_
_entity.id
_entity.type
_entity.pdbx_description
1 polymer ?
#
loop_
_entity_poly.entity_id
_entity_poly.type
_entity_poly.pdbx_seq_one_letter_code
_entity_poly.pdbx_strand_id
1 'polypeptide(L)'
;MMKKIILSTLLLMVAVTGYSQNRKWEHNIYVAGGLLIDREWGESETGVSMKLGYGLNYYFSEHWSMMPGIDIRQDAENFFSSAKDGADSDDFVFLDIPILAQYHLDRWAFGLGPVFSFCVSNDTYYVDHDPTSKLNGKDKIKNFYLGLQPSIKYQIGRHFRIGIDGQIGLHDVRKSYGFETQTTNKYLHNIVATIGVVF
;
A
#
# COMPACT_ATOMS: atom_id res chain seq x y z
N MET A 1 6.51 27.73 -11.10
CA MET A 1 6.36 27.12 -9.77
C MET A 1 6.89 25.67 -9.74
N MET A 2 6.49 24.79 -10.65
CA MET A 2 6.94 23.38 -10.74
C MET A 2 8.47 23.19 -10.79
N LYS A 3 9.23 23.99 -11.58
CA LYS A 3 10.69 23.85 -11.66
C LYS A 3 11.41 24.04 -10.32
N LYS A 4 10.90 24.89 -9.44
CA LYS A 4 11.48 25.13 -8.10
C LYS A 4 11.20 23.95 -7.16
N ILE A 5 10.01 23.32 -7.28
CA ILE A 5 9.65 22.14 -6.50
C ILE A 5 10.52 20.94 -6.91
N ILE A 6 10.68 20.71 -8.21
CA ILE A 6 11.55 19.64 -8.74
C ILE A 6 13.00 19.83 -8.28
N LEU A 7 13.52 21.07 -8.34
CA LEU A 7 14.88 21.37 -7.91
C LEU A 7 15.07 21.20 -6.41
N SER A 8 14.09 21.62 -5.58
CA SER A 8 14.17 21.44 -4.13
C SER A 8 14.06 19.96 -3.73
N THR A 9 13.23 19.18 -4.43
CA THR A 9 13.12 17.73 -4.21
C THR A 9 14.41 17.01 -4.60
N LEU A 10 15.03 17.42 -5.74
CA LEU A 10 16.31 16.87 -6.16
C LEU A 10 17.45 17.23 -5.19
N LEU A 11 17.45 18.46 -4.67
CA LEU A 11 18.43 18.92 -3.70
C LEU A 11 18.27 18.20 -2.35
N LEU A 12 17.03 17.94 -1.94
CA LEU A 12 16.71 17.15 -0.75
C LEU A 12 17.21 15.71 -0.91
N MET A 13 17.00 15.08 -2.06
CA MET A 13 17.51 13.74 -2.37
C MET A 13 19.05 13.69 -2.30
N VAL A 14 19.74 14.70 -2.86
CA VAL A 14 21.21 14.78 -2.82
C VAL A 14 21.72 15.02 -1.41
N ALA A 15 21.04 15.84 -0.60
CA ALA A 15 21.42 16.08 0.79
C ALA A 15 21.29 14.83 1.66
N VAL A 16 20.25 14.02 1.43
CA VAL A 16 20.03 12.77 2.17
C VAL A 16 21.07 11.71 1.79
N THR A 17 21.54 11.66 0.52
CA THR A 17 22.59 10.72 0.09
C THR A 17 23.95 10.98 0.74
N GLY A 18 24.24 12.22 1.16
CA GLY A 18 25.49 12.58 1.84
C GLY A 18 25.63 12.03 3.26
N TYR A 19 24.53 11.65 3.93
CA TYR A 19 24.54 11.13 5.30
C TYR A 19 24.69 9.60 5.41
N SER A 20 24.69 8.88 4.29
CA SER A 20 24.69 7.40 4.25
C SER A 20 26.06 6.74 4.50
N GLN A 21 27.04 7.42 5.10
CA GLN A 21 28.34 6.79 5.40
C GLN A 21 28.31 5.87 6.64
N ASN A 22 27.23 5.88 7.41
CA ASN A 22 27.07 4.97 8.53
C ASN A 22 26.17 3.80 8.09
N ARG A 23 26.73 2.62 7.88
CA ARG A 23 26.09 1.38 7.38
C ARG A 23 24.86 0.89 8.18
N LYS A 24 24.42 1.63 9.19
CA LYS A 24 23.25 1.29 10.03
C LYS A 24 21.93 1.77 9.47
N TRP A 25 21.93 2.78 8.60
CA TRP A 25 20.72 3.38 8.08
C TRP A 25 20.70 3.33 6.55
N GLU A 26 19.58 2.96 5.99
CA GLU A 26 19.35 2.92 4.54
C GLU A 26 17.96 3.47 4.25
N HIS A 27 17.88 4.43 3.37
CA HIS A 27 16.63 5.01 2.90
C HIS A 27 16.15 4.26 1.66
N ASN A 28 14.85 4.00 1.58
CA ASN A 28 14.23 3.31 0.47
C ASN A 28 13.00 4.10 0.01
N ILE A 29 13.01 4.58 -1.24
CA ILE A 29 11.85 5.19 -1.88
C ILE A 29 11.40 4.22 -2.97
N TYR A 30 10.12 3.89 -3.01
CA TYR A 30 9.61 2.90 -3.95
C TYR A 30 8.21 3.24 -4.46
N VAL A 31 7.92 2.73 -5.64
CA VAL A 31 6.57 2.64 -6.20
C VAL A 31 6.20 1.18 -6.35
N ALA A 32 4.93 0.88 -6.26
CA ALA A 32 4.42 -0.46 -6.42
C ALA A 32 3.09 -0.45 -7.17
N GLY A 33 2.82 -1.55 -7.87
CA GLY A 33 1.56 -1.76 -8.55
C GLY A 33 1.24 -3.24 -8.65
N GLY A 34 -0.04 -3.59 -8.58
CA GLY A 34 -0.46 -4.98 -8.62
C GLY A 34 -1.94 -5.18 -8.42
N LEU A 35 -2.30 -6.32 -7.88
CA LEU A 35 -3.66 -6.76 -7.72
C LEU A 35 -4.17 -6.46 -6.31
N LEU A 36 -5.37 -5.92 -6.26
CA LEU A 36 -6.23 -5.93 -5.08
C LEU A 36 -7.10 -7.18 -5.14
N ILE A 37 -7.24 -7.86 -4.03
CA ILE A 37 -8.13 -9.00 -3.84
C ILE A 37 -9.06 -8.64 -2.70
N ASP A 38 -10.28 -8.31 -3.02
CA ASP A 38 -11.35 -8.13 -2.05
C ASP A 38 -12.07 -9.46 -1.83
N ARG A 39 -12.31 -9.79 -0.58
CA ARG A 39 -13.06 -10.98 -0.23
C ARG A 39 -14.29 -10.60 0.57
N GLU A 40 -15.42 -10.71 -0.10
CA GLU A 40 -16.73 -10.41 0.44
C GLU A 40 -17.71 -11.55 0.15
N TRP A 41 -18.56 -11.96 1.10
CA TRP A 41 -19.60 -12.99 0.94
C TRP A 41 -19.12 -14.38 0.48
N GLY A 42 -17.81 -14.67 0.53
CA GLY A 42 -17.23 -15.89 -0.03
C GLY A 42 -16.90 -15.78 -1.51
N GLU A 43 -17.23 -14.68 -2.14
CA GLU A 43 -16.80 -14.28 -3.48
C GLU A 43 -15.52 -13.46 -3.39
N SER A 44 -14.70 -13.51 -4.43
CA SER A 44 -13.47 -12.73 -4.52
C SER A 44 -13.61 -11.79 -5.71
N GLU A 45 -13.56 -10.50 -5.44
CA GLU A 45 -13.44 -9.48 -6.46
C GLU A 45 -11.99 -9.07 -6.63
N THR A 46 -11.62 -8.74 -7.86
CA THR A 46 -10.25 -8.31 -8.18
C THR A 46 -10.24 -6.89 -8.66
N GLY A 47 -9.30 -6.14 -8.14
CA GLY A 47 -9.04 -4.76 -8.50
C GLY A 47 -7.57 -4.49 -8.73
N VAL A 48 -7.21 -3.23 -8.72
CA VAL A 48 -5.84 -2.73 -8.86
C VAL A 48 -5.43 -2.03 -7.58
N SER A 49 -4.20 -2.29 -7.14
CA SER A 49 -3.56 -1.59 -6.02
C SER A 49 -2.30 -0.90 -6.51
N MET A 50 -2.15 0.38 -6.19
CA MET A 50 -0.95 1.18 -6.45
C MET A 50 -0.43 1.77 -5.15
N LYS A 51 0.90 1.85 -5.02
CA LYS A 51 1.54 2.33 -3.79
C LYS A 51 2.75 3.21 -4.12
N LEU A 52 2.88 4.31 -3.38
CA LEU A 52 4.09 5.12 -3.31
C LEU A 52 4.55 5.12 -1.87
N GLY A 53 5.79 4.70 -1.61
CA GLY A 53 6.27 4.51 -0.26
C GLY A 53 7.68 5.02 -0.01
N TYR A 54 7.92 5.26 1.28
CA TYR A 54 9.22 5.54 1.85
C TYR A 54 9.44 4.65 3.05
N GLY A 55 10.61 3.99 3.12
CA GLY A 55 11.03 3.16 4.25
C GLY A 55 12.42 3.55 4.74
N LEU A 56 12.61 3.50 6.04
CA LEU A 56 13.89 3.74 6.69
C LEU A 56 14.39 2.44 7.31
N ASN A 57 15.37 1.81 6.68
CA ASN A 57 15.97 0.58 7.18
C ASN A 57 17.01 0.89 8.27
N TYR A 58 16.86 0.26 9.42
CA TYR A 58 17.84 0.28 10.49
C TYR A 58 18.43 -1.12 10.69
N TYR A 59 19.72 -1.29 10.39
CA TYR A 59 20.44 -2.55 10.54
C TYR A 59 20.99 -2.68 11.96
N PHE A 60 20.48 -3.64 12.72
CA PHE A 60 20.99 -3.97 14.06
C PHE A 60 21.95 -5.16 14.04
N SER A 61 22.02 -5.90 12.94
CA SER A 61 23.06 -6.90 12.66
C SER A 61 23.35 -6.97 11.16
N GLU A 62 24.30 -7.80 10.73
CA GLU A 62 24.63 -8.01 9.32
C GLU A 62 23.46 -8.58 8.51
N HIS A 63 22.59 -9.37 9.16
CA HIS A 63 21.50 -10.07 8.52
C HIS A 63 20.11 -9.53 8.91
N TRP A 64 20.00 -8.69 9.91
CA TRP A 64 18.70 -8.25 10.40
C TRP A 64 18.57 -6.74 10.42
N SER A 65 17.44 -6.28 9.95
CA SER A 65 17.04 -4.88 10.03
C SER A 65 15.57 -4.74 10.40
N MET A 66 15.20 -3.53 10.81
CA MET A 66 13.82 -3.09 10.95
C MET A 66 13.58 -1.94 9.98
N MET A 67 12.49 -2.00 9.24
CA MET A 67 12.10 -0.97 8.28
C MET A 67 10.71 -0.43 8.64
N PRO A 68 10.61 0.59 9.50
CA PRO A 68 9.43 1.43 9.53
C PRO A 68 9.29 2.21 8.22
N GLY A 69 8.05 2.43 7.79
CA GLY A 69 7.77 3.13 6.54
C GLY A 69 6.49 3.95 6.61
N ILE A 70 6.25 4.68 5.55
CA ILE A 70 5.01 5.39 5.28
C ILE A 70 4.69 5.26 3.79
N ASP A 71 3.49 4.80 3.48
CA ASP A 71 3.03 4.58 2.12
C ASP A 71 1.70 5.31 1.89
N ILE A 72 1.54 5.86 0.70
CA ILE A 72 0.23 6.23 0.17
C ILE A 72 -0.17 5.13 -0.79
N ARG A 73 -1.31 4.50 -0.52
CA ARG A 73 -1.85 3.40 -1.31
C ARG A 73 -3.22 3.77 -1.85
N GLN A 74 -3.42 3.52 -3.14
CA GLN A 74 -4.72 3.61 -3.80
C GLN A 74 -5.14 2.21 -4.23
N ASP A 75 -6.32 1.81 -3.84
CA ASP A 75 -6.98 0.58 -4.22
C ASP A 75 -8.24 0.92 -5.02
N ALA A 76 -8.39 0.33 -6.20
CA ALA A 76 -9.56 0.46 -7.07
C ALA A 76 -10.17 -0.92 -7.26
N GLU A 77 -11.37 -1.12 -6.76
CA GLU A 77 -12.15 -2.35 -6.94
C GLU A 77 -12.77 -2.36 -8.33
N ASN A 78 -13.09 -3.56 -8.83
CA ASN A 78 -13.77 -3.76 -10.12
C ASN A 78 -13.13 -3.07 -11.33
N PHE A 79 -11.83 -2.73 -11.24
CA PHE A 79 -11.12 -2.05 -12.33
C PHE A 79 -11.16 -2.84 -13.65
N PHE A 80 -11.22 -4.18 -13.58
CA PHE A 80 -11.26 -5.06 -14.73
C PHE A 80 -12.69 -5.45 -15.15
N SER A 81 -13.71 -5.12 -14.37
CA SER A 81 -15.10 -5.39 -14.71
C SER A 81 -15.57 -4.38 -15.74
N SER A 82 -16.13 -4.87 -16.83
CA SER A 82 -16.69 -3.97 -17.87
C SER A 82 -17.84 -3.18 -17.27
N ALA A 83 -17.85 -1.88 -17.51
CA ALA A 83 -18.96 -0.97 -17.18
C ALA A 83 -20.34 -1.40 -17.79
N LYS A 84 -20.36 -2.49 -18.54
CA LYS A 84 -21.58 -3.08 -19.13
C LYS A 84 -22.45 -3.84 -18.14
N ASP A 85 -21.87 -4.28 -17.02
CA ASP A 85 -22.59 -5.17 -16.09
C ASP A 85 -23.19 -4.42 -14.88
N GLY A 86 -23.14 -3.07 -14.87
CA GLY A 86 -23.71 -2.28 -13.78
C GLY A 86 -23.01 -2.49 -12.43
N ALA A 87 -21.76 -2.94 -12.44
CA ALA A 87 -21.00 -3.16 -11.22
C ALA A 87 -20.56 -1.83 -10.60
N ASP A 88 -20.81 -1.68 -9.31
CA ASP A 88 -20.32 -0.56 -8.54
C ASP A 88 -18.78 -0.66 -8.43
N SER A 89 -18.09 0.47 -8.50
CA SER A 89 -16.63 0.55 -8.31
C SER A 89 -16.33 1.37 -7.07
N ASP A 90 -15.54 0.82 -6.18
CA ASP A 90 -15.08 1.51 -4.98
C ASP A 90 -13.59 1.85 -5.12
N ASP A 91 -13.26 3.13 -4.90
CA ASP A 91 -11.90 3.64 -4.85
C ASP A 91 -11.53 4.03 -3.42
N PHE A 92 -10.43 3.50 -2.93
CA PHE A 92 -9.92 3.77 -1.58
C PHE A 92 -8.53 4.38 -1.64
N VAL A 93 -8.28 5.38 -0.80
CA VAL A 93 -6.95 5.90 -0.57
C VAL A 93 -6.59 5.66 0.90
N PHE A 94 -5.47 4.99 1.12
CA PHE A 94 -4.96 4.67 2.44
C PHE A 94 -3.61 5.35 2.69
N LEU A 95 -3.41 5.76 3.93
CA LEU A 95 -2.11 6.02 4.50
C LEU A 95 -1.69 4.78 5.29
N ASP A 96 -0.69 4.05 4.80
CA ASP A 96 -0.18 2.85 5.43
C ASP A 96 1.12 3.16 6.20
N ILE A 97 1.25 2.58 7.38
CA ILE A 97 2.46 2.63 8.20
C ILE A 97 2.94 1.19 8.41
N PRO A 98 3.77 0.65 7.49
CA PRO A 98 4.40 -0.65 7.67
C PRO A 98 5.53 -0.58 8.69
N ILE A 99 5.71 -1.65 9.49
CA ILE A 99 6.87 -1.86 10.36
C ILE A 99 7.36 -3.27 10.09
N LEU A 100 8.36 -3.41 9.21
CA LEU A 100 8.83 -4.71 8.76
C LEU A 100 10.13 -5.10 9.49
N ALA A 101 10.14 -6.30 10.06
CA ALA A 101 11.39 -6.99 10.37
C ALA A 101 11.89 -7.63 9.07
N GLN A 102 13.17 -7.42 8.74
CA GLN A 102 13.76 -7.93 7.51
C GLN A 102 14.98 -8.79 7.80
N TYR A 103 15.06 -9.92 7.11
CA TYR A 103 16.23 -10.78 7.07
C TYR A 103 16.93 -10.63 5.73
N HIS A 104 18.23 -10.34 5.75
CA HIS A 104 19.05 -10.11 4.57
C HIS A 104 19.97 -11.32 4.32
N LEU A 105 19.91 -11.84 3.10
CA LEU A 105 20.76 -12.91 2.59
C LEU A 105 21.36 -12.46 1.26
N ASP A 106 22.61 -12.09 1.24
CA ASP A 106 23.31 -11.50 0.09
C ASP A 106 22.54 -10.29 -0.47
N ARG A 107 21.91 -10.48 -1.63
CA ARG A 107 21.11 -9.46 -2.33
C ARG A 107 19.63 -9.56 -2.05
N TRP A 108 19.20 -10.57 -1.32
CA TRP A 108 17.80 -10.78 -0.98
C TRP A 108 17.46 -10.17 0.38
N ALA A 109 16.28 -9.61 0.48
CA ALA A 109 15.69 -9.19 1.74
C ALA A 109 14.29 -9.79 1.86
N PHE A 110 14.05 -10.52 2.94
CA PHE A 110 12.78 -11.13 3.28
C PHE A 110 12.20 -10.36 4.46
N GLY A 111 11.05 -9.76 4.26
CA GLY A 111 10.39 -8.93 5.26
C GLY A 111 9.07 -9.50 5.72
N LEU A 112 8.73 -9.26 6.98
CA LEU A 112 7.42 -9.54 7.54
C LEU A 112 7.13 -8.54 8.66
N GLY A 113 5.91 -8.03 8.71
CA GLY A 113 5.51 -7.16 9.81
C GLY A 113 4.11 -6.61 9.68
N PRO A 114 3.63 -5.95 10.73
CA PRO A 114 2.32 -5.30 10.73
C PRO A 114 2.31 -4.07 9.80
N VAL A 115 1.13 -3.80 9.26
CA VAL A 115 0.79 -2.56 8.55
C VAL A 115 -0.42 -1.94 9.20
N PHE A 116 -0.27 -0.71 9.62
CA PHE A 116 -1.36 0.11 10.17
C PHE A 116 -1.91 0.98 9.04
N SER A 117 -3.14 0.70 8.60
CA SER A 117 -3.75 1.36 7.45
C SER A 117 -4.84 2.33 7.90
N PHE A 118 -4.73 3.58 7.47
CA PHE A 118 -5.69 4.63 7.75
C PHE A 118 -6.38 5.03 6.45
N CYS A 119 -7.70 4.87 6.37
CA CYS A 119 -8.48 5.31 5.22
C CYS A 119 -8.57 6.84 5.19
N VAL A 120 -8.02 7.45 4.14
CA VAL A 120 -8.00 8.90 3.92
C VAL A 120 -9.16 9.33 3.04
N SER A 121 -9.46 8.55 1.99
CA SER A 121 -10.58 8.78 1.08
C SER A 121 -11.23 7.47 0.68
N ASN A 122 -12.53 7.53 0.47
CA ASN A 122 -13.35 6.42 0.03
C ASN A 122 -14.45 6.99 -0.86
N ASP A 123 -14.37 6.72 -2.15
CA ASP A 123 -15.34 7.16 -3.15
C ASP A 123 -15.98 5.93 -3.81
N THR A 124 -17.31 5.89 -3.85
CA THR A 124 -18.07 4.82 -4.52
C THR A 124 -18.70 5.39 -5.77
N TYR A 125 -18.47 4.74 -6.90
CA TYR A 125 -19.05 5.07 -8.19
C TYR A 125 -20.15 4.07 -8.52
N TYR A 126 -21.39 4.58 -8.66
CA TYR A 126 -22.51 3.78 -9.15
C TYR A 126 -22.65 3.94 -10.66
N VAL A 127 -22.81 2.85 -11.38
CA VAL A 127 -23.07 2.84 -12.83
C VAL A 127 -24.58 2.93 -13.12
N ASP A 128 -25.39 3.45 -12.22
CA ASP A 128 -26.80 3.64 -12.49
C ASP A 128 -27.05 4.96 -13.23
N HIS A 129 -28.11 5.00 -14.06
CA HIS A 129 -28.42 6.03 -15.07
C HIS A 129 -28.67 7.44 -14.50
N ASP A 130 -28.44 7.67 -13.22
CA ASP A 130 -28.56 8.99 -12.58
C ASP A 130 -27.19 9.53 -12.14
N PRO A 131 -26.60 10.51 -12.89
CA PRO A 131 -25.32 11.10 -12.55
C PRO A 131 -25.35 11.94 -11.23
N THR A 132 -26.49 12.02 -10.56
CA THR A 132 -26.63 12.77 -9.30
C THR A 132 -26.50 11.90 -8.05
N SER A 133 -26.49 10.58 -8.17
CA SER A 133 -26.39 9.66 -7.01
C SER A 133 -24.95 9.35 -6.61
N LYS A 134 -24.13 10.37 -6.39
CA LYS A 134 -22.85 10.20 -5.65
C LYS A 134 -23.19 10.03 -4.16
N LEU A 135 -23.41 8.81 -3.73
CA LEU A 135 -23.34 8.51 -2.31
C LEU A 135 -21.87 8.62 -1.88
N ASN A 136 -21.56 9.62 -1.06
CA ASN A 136 -20.24 9.74 -0.46
C ASN A 136 -19.95 8.45 0.34
N GLY A 137 -19.09 7.60 -0.19
CA GLY A 137 -18.73 6.31 0.40
C GLY A 137 -17.99 6.40 1.75
N LYS A 138 -17.78 7.61 2.29
CA LYS A 138 -17.10 7.85 3.57
C LYS A 138 -17.64 7.04 4.76
N ASP A 139 -18.83 6.49 4.61
CA ASP A 139 -19.49 5.77 5.69
C ASP A 139 -19.35 4.25 5.61
N LYS A 140 -18.87 3.67 4.50
CA LYS A 140 -18.86 2.21 4.30
C LYS A 140 -17.67 1.50 4.93
N ILE A 141 -16.52 2.16 5.08
CA ILE A 141 -15.27 1.54 5.55
C ILE A 141 -14.81 2.14 6.87
N LYS A 142 -14.22 1.28 7.72
CA LYS A 142 -13.55 1.72 8.96
C LYS A 142 -12.36 2.60 8.61
N ASN A 143 -12.16 3.65 9.38
CA ASN A 143 -11.05 4.58 9.19
C ASN A 143 -9.68 3.94 9.45
N PHE A 144 -9.65 2.79 10.12
CA PHE A 144 -8.43 2.11 10.49
C PHE A 144 -8.59 0.60 10.36
N TYR A 145 -7.57 -0.06 9.80
CA TYR A 145 -7.44 -1.51 9.87
C TYR A 145 -5.98 -1.94 10.01
N LEU A 146 -5.78 -3.17 10.50
CA LEU A 146 -4.50 -3.80 10.67
C LEU A 146 -4.30 -4.87 9.60
N GLY A 147 -3.13 -4.88 8.98
CA GLY A 147 -2.69 -5.89 8.04
C GLY A 147 -1.36 -6.51 8.45
N LEU A 148 -1.01 -7.60 7.77
CA LEU A 148 0.31 -8.22 7.81
C LEU A 148 0.93 -8.10 6.42
N GLN A 149 2.19 -7.65 6.34
CA GLN A 149 2.90 -7.48 5.07
C GLN A 149 4.09 -8.44 4.96
N PRO A 150 3.96 -9.57 4.24
CA PRO A 150 5.11 -10.29 3.71
C PRO A 150 5.75 -9.50 2.56
N SER A 151 7.08 -9.59 2.46
CA SER A 151 7.88 -8.86 1.48
C SER A 151 9.08 -9.68 1.05
N ILE A 152 9.35 -9.73 -0.25
CA ILE A 152 10.56 -10.32 -0.82
C ILE A 152 11.15 -9.29 -1.78
N LYS A 153 12.39 -8.89 -1.53
CA LYS A 153 13.07 -7.86 -2.34
C LYS A 153 14.43 -8.36 -2.79
N TYR A 154 14.85 -7.92 -3.96
CA TYR A 154 16.16 -8.21 -4.55
C TYR A 154 16.89 -6.92 -4.90
N GLN A 155 18.14 -6.78 -4.43
CA GLN A 155 19.00 -5.62 -4.65
C GLN A 155 19.73 -5.75 -5.98
N ILE A 156 19.49 -4.79 -6.89
CA ILE A 156 20.18 -4.69 -8.19
C ILE A 156 21.23 -3.58 -8.10
N GLY A 157 22.50 -4.00 -8.13
CA GLY A 157 23.59 -3.05 -7.95
C GLY A 157 23.59 -2.42 -6.55
N ARG A 158 23.88 -1.10 -6.48
CA ARG A 158 23.99 -0.39 -5.19
C ARG A 158 22.73 0.38 -4.81
N HIS A 159 21.91 0.75 -5.79
CA HIS A 159 20.84 1.74 -5.59
C HIS A 159 19.46 1.26 -5.98
N PHE A 160 19.33 0.17 -6.71
CA PHE A 160 18.03 -0.30 -7.17
C PHE A 160 17.57 -1.53 -6.40
N ARG A 161 16.28 -1.57 -6.10
CA ARG A 161 15.64 -2.70 -5.45
C ARG A 161 14.33 -3.01 -6.13
N ILE A 162 14.11 -4.27 -6.48
CA ILE A 162 12.84 -4.76 -6.99
C ILE A 162 12.28 -5.78 -6.02
N GLY A 163 10.98 -6.01 -6.04
CA GLY A 163 10.41 -7.01 -5.15
C GLY A 163 8.93 -7.24 -5.34
N ILE A 164 8.39 -8.02 -4.44
CA ILE A 164 6.97 -8.31 -4.31
C ILE A 164 6.61 -8.10 -2.85
N ASP A 165 5.61 -7.28 -2.61
CA ASP A 165 5.00 -7.08 -1.31
C ASP A 165 3.57 -7.62 -1.35
N GLY A 166 3.16 -8.35 -0.32
CA GLY A 166 1.77 -8.70 -0.08
C GLY A 166 1.24 -7.90 1.09
N GLN A 167 -0.07 -7.67 1.15
CA GLN A 167 -0.73 -7.18 2.35
C GLN A 167 -1.96 -8.03 2.63
N ILE A 168 -2.01 -8.59 3.80
CA ILE A 168 -3.09 -9.47 4.25
C ILE A 168 -3.87 -8.71 5.32
N GLY A 169 -5.10 -8.31 5.02
CA GLY A 169 -6.01 -7.70 6.00
C GLY A 169 -6.36 -8.70 7.09
N LEU A 170 -6.18 -8.34 8.35
CA LEU A 170 -6.37 -9.22 9.50
C LEU A 170 -7.77 -9.13 10.11
N HIS A 171 -8.51 -8.08 9.80
CA HIS A 171 -9.88 -7.92 10.29
C HIS A 171 -10.78 -7.23 9.27
N ASP A 172 -12.07 -7.35 9.49
CA ASP A 172 -13.11 -6.75 8.67
C ASP A 172 -12.98 -5.22 8.62
N VAL A 173 -12.99 -4.68 7.40
CA VAL A 173 -12.88 -3.23 7.15
C VAL A 173 -14.23 -2.53 7.06
N ARG A 174 -15.35 -3.25 7.03
CA ARG A 174 -16.69 -2.67 6.92
C ARG A 174 -17.16 -2.01 8.21
N LYS A 175 -17.89 -0.89 8.08
CA LYS A 175 -18.69 -0.33 9.17
C LYS A 175 -20.05 -1.05 9.20
N SER A 176 -20.44 -1.51 10.38
CA SER A 176 -21.81 -2.02 10.60
C SER A 176 -22.79 -0.86 10.63
N TYR A 177 -23.77 -0.85 9.72
CA TYR A 177 -24.94 0.00 9.83
C TYR A 177 -26.02 -0.75 10.64
N GLY A 178 -26.43 -0.17 11.76
CA GLY A 178 -27.44 -0.78 12.62
C GLY A 178 -28.80 -0.83 11.94
N PHE A 179 -29.22 -2.01 11.58
CA PHE A 179 -30.53 -2.61 11.31
C PHE A 179 -30.43 -3.79 10.34
N GLU A 180 -29.35 -3.97 9.60
CA GLU A 180 -29.18 -5.18 8.80
C GLU A 180 -28.26 -6.16 9.53
N THR A 181 -28.87 -7.25 9.99
CA THR A 181 -28.20 -8.42 10.59
C THR A 181 -27.38 -9.23 9.56
N GLN A 182 -26.93 -8.63 8.47
CA GLN A 182 -26.05 -9.29 7.53
C GLN A 182 -24.60 -8.98 7.90
N THR A 183 -24.04 -9.87 8.68
CA THR A 183 -22.62 -9.93 9.06
C THR A 183 -21.79 -10.36 7.86
N THR A 184 -21.59 -9.48 6.92
CA THR A 184 -20.64 -9.72 5.83
C THR A 184 -19.34 -9.06 6.16
N ASN A 185 -18.33 -9.88 6.34
CA ASN A 185 -16.97 -9.41 6.58
C ASN A 185 -16.32 -9.10 5.25
N LYS A 186 -15.71 -7.91 5.13
CA LYS A 186 -14.91 -7.49 3.98
C LYS A 186 -13.43 -7.46 4.37
N TYR A 187 -12.61 -8.21 3.65
CA TYR A 187 -11.16 -8.26 3.85
C TYR A 187 -10.45 -7.78 2.61
N LEU A 188 -9.58 -6.81 2.77
CA LEU A 188 -8.74 -6.29 1.69
C LEU A 188 -7.36 -6.93 1.74
N HIS A 189 -6.99 -7.58 0.64
CA HIS A 189 -5.67 -8.16 0.43
C HIS A 189 -5.08 -7.55 -0.83
N ASN A 190 -3.76 -7.39 -0.89
CA ASN A 190 -3.11 -7.03 -2.14
C ASN A 190 -1.80 -7.79 -2.35
N ILE A 191 -1.39 -7.89 -3.62
CA ILE A 191 -0.08 -8.36 -4.04
C ILE A 191 0.42 -7.37 -5.07
N VAL A 192 1.54 -6.72 -4.78
CA VAL A 192 2.10 -5.67 -5.62
C VAL A 192 3.57 -5.95 -5.94
N ALA A 193 3.96 -5.70 -7.19
CA ALA A 193 5.36 -5.63 -7.59
C ALA A 193 5.91 -4.26 -7.24
N THR A 194 7.12 -4.21 -6.68
CA THR A 194 7.78 -3.00 -6.21
C THR A 194 9.04 -2.72 -6.99
N ILE A 195 9.30 -1.44 -7.25
CA ILE A 195 10.59 -0.95 -7.73
C ILE A 195 10.98 0.26 -6.90
N GLY A 196 12.22 0.30 -6.41
CA GLY A 196 12.68 1.35 -5.53
C GLY A 196 14.14 1.71 -5.71
N VAL A 197 14.49 2.83 -5.09
CA VAL A 197 15.87 3.34 -4.99
C VAL A 197 16.26 3.37 -3.53
N VAL A 198 17.45 2.83 -3.24
CA VAL A 198 18.05 2.80 -1.91
C VAL A 198 19.31 3.67 -1.86
N PHE A 199 19.54 4.34 -0.76
CA PHE A 199 20.67 5.26 -0.56
C PHE A 199 20.97 5.48 0.93
#